data_af976448e3d9668e34cc9da8225c6356
#
_entry.id   af976448e3d9668e34cc9da8225c6356
#
_cell.length_a   1.000
_cell.length_b   1.000
_cell.length_c   1.000
_cell.angle_alpha   90.00
_cell.angle_beta   90.00
_cell.angle_gamma   90.00
#
_symmetry.space_group_name_H-M   'P 1'
#
loop_
_entity.id
_entity.type
_entity.pdbx_description
1 polymer ?
#
loop_
_entity_poly.entity_id
_entity_poly.type
_entity_poly.pdbx_seq_one_letter_code
_entity_poly.pdbx_strand_id
1 'polypeptide(L)'
;KAEQLRLMADSLYSNITSNGKKREAQRDSLNKVQSVMREFYCTIGYPKLSVEHTQYLNNEFLTSDFLIEHIDNAFDVWDASPFASNLSFDEFKEMILPYSSVQGMGFHETGKRLNDIYSKYIIDDADSTLVDVIRKYNNTLQDMRRFELFKPRKEPAGIYDLYSNGLHDCVEIAEYGSRILRSVGLPVVVEFNACYLDLIGRHYHCNVYNDSTDVWSTFNPETSLPGDGDWAFAHTMNMYRITYEPQKNTPFFLRNENEVIPSILGDPCIKDVTRNYVETATLTIPFTQDTENNLAYLATFN
;
A
#
# COMPACT_ATOMS: atom_id res chain seq x y z
N LYS A 1 -4.36 -23.07 -27.17
CA LYS A 1 -3.20 -23.30 -26.26
C LYS A 1 -3.33 -22.44 -25.01
N ALA A 2 -3.57 -21.09 -25.12
CA ALA A 2 -3.77 -20.22 -23.95
C ALA A 2 -4.97 -20.67 -23.08
N GLU A 3 -6.10 -21.04 -23.69
CA GLU A 3 -7.27 -21.53 -22.97
C GLU A 3 -7.01 -22.85 -22.27
N GLN A 4 -6.27 -23.77 -22.87
CA GLN A 4 -5.89 -25.02 -22.22
C GLN A 4 -4.99 -24.81 -21.01
N LEU A 5 -4.03 -23.89 -21.11
CA LEU A 5 -3.13 -23.52 -20.00
C LEU A 5 -3.92 -22.87 -18.86
N ARG A 6 -4.94 -22.04 -19.17
CA ARG A 6 -5.84 -21.45 -18.20
C ARG A 6 -6.62 -22.51 -17.44
N LEU A 7 -7.26 -23.44 -18.15
CA LEU A 7 -8.01 -24.56 -17.52
C LEU A 7 -7.14 -25.44 -16.63
N MET A 8 -5.86 -25.63 -17.02
CA MET A 8 -4.89 -26.33 -16.16
C MET A 8 -4.56 -25.55 -14.88
N ALA A 9 -4.38 -24.24 -15.00
CA ALA A 9 -4.12 -23.38 -13.85
C ALA A 9 -5.33 -23.34 -12.90
N ASP A 10 -6.55 -23.21 -13.41
CA ASP A 10 -7.78 -23.21 -12.63
C ASP A 10 -7.99 -24.54 -11.90
N SER A 11 -7.68 -25.68 -12.56
CA SER A 11 -7.73 -27.01 -11.94
C SER A 11 -6.70 -27.20 -10.83
N LEU A 12 -5.47 -26.69 -11.02
CA LEU A 12 -4.43 -26.74 -10.00
C LEU A 12 -4.79 -25.88 -8.79
N TYR A 13 -5.42 -24.72 -9.03
CA TYR A 13 -5.85 -23.80 -7.97
C TYR A 13 -6.93 -24.42 -7.07
N SER A 14 -7.99 -24.95 -7.65
CA SER A 14 -9.06 -25.57 -6.87
C SER A 14 -8.56 -26.74 -6.00
N ASN A 15 -7.46 -27.39 -6.41
CA ASN A 15 -6.83 -28.45 -5.63
C ASN A 15 -5.90 -27.93 -4.51
N ILE A 16 -5.29 -26.75 -4.67
CA ILE A 16 -4.38 -26.14 -3.67
C ILE A 16 -5.16 -25.63 -2.46
N THR A 17 -6.32 -25.01 -2.70
CA THR A 17 -7.18 -24.44 -1.65
C THR A 17 -7.81 -25.50 -0.75
N SER A 18 -7.87 -26.75 -1.21
CA SER A 18 -8.54 -27.83 -0.49
C SER A 18 -7.64 -28.68 0.45
N ASN A 19 -6.29 -28.58 0.37
CA ASN A 19 -5.40 -29.44 1.17
C ASN A 19 -4.00 -28.84 1.42
N GLY A 20 -3.76 -28.34 2.62
CA GLY A 20 -2.53 -27.65 3.02
C GLY A 20 -1.20 -28.41 2.90
N LYS A 21 -1.18 -29.75 2.84
CA LYS A 21 0.05 -30.57 2.76
C LYS A 21 0.54 -30.89 1.34
N LYS A 22 -0.26 -30.54 0.31
CA LYS A 22 0.12 -30.75 -1.11
C LYS A 22 0.70 -29.48 -1.78
N ARG A 23 0.93 -28.43 -1.02
CA ARG A 23 1.29 -27.08 -1.56
C ARG A 23 2.58 -27.07 -2.38
N GLU A 24 3.61 -27.78 -1.98
CA GLU A 24 4.94 -27.67 -2.63
C GLU A 24 4.98 -28.32 -4.03
N ALA A 25 4.49 -29.53 -4.17
CA ALA A 25 4.46 -30.20 -5.50
C ALA A 25 3.49 -29.53 -6.49
N GLN A 26 2.43 -28.90 -5.99
CA GLN A 26 1.48 -28.15 -6.78
C GLN A 26 2.04 -26.77 -7.17
N ARG A 27 2.86 -26.15 -6.32
CA ARG A 27 3.60 -24.91 -6.58
C ARG A 27 4.56 -25.09 -7.76
N ASP A 28 5.28 -26.21 -7.81
CA ASP A 28 6.19 -26.52 -8.93
C ASP A 28 5.43 -26.72 -10.24
N SER A 29 4.28 -27.38 -10.20
CA SER A 29 3.43 -27.56 -11.37
C SER A 29 2.88 -26.22 -11.88
N LEU A 30 2.47 -25.33 -10.98
CA LEU A 30 2.01 -24.00 -11.31
C LEU A 30 3.12 -23.14 -11.89
N ASN A 31 4.32 -23.16 -11.32
CA ASN A 31 5.50 -22.46 -11.81
C ASN A 31 5.85 -22.90 -13.24
N LYS A 32 5.70 -24.19 -13.57
CA LYS A 32 5.88 -24.69 -14.93
C LYS A 32 4.84 -24.14 -15.90
N VAL A 33 3.57 -24.12 -15.52
CA VAL A 33 2.50 -23.52 -16.35
C VAL A 33 2.75 -22.04 -16.58
N GLN A 34 3.14 -21.30 -15.55
CA GLN A 34 3.49 -19.87 -15.66
C GLN A 34 4.69 -19.64 -16.60
N SER A 35 5.73 -20.47 -16.50
CA SER A 35 6.89 -20.39 -17.37
C SER A 35 6.51 -20.59 -18.85
N VAL A 36 5.69 -21.59 -19.14
CA VAL A 36 5.20 -21.88 -20.51
C VAL A 36 4.32 -20.73 -21.03
N MET A 37 3.49 -20.15 -20.16
CA MET A 37 2.66 -19.00 -20.58
C MET A 37 3.50 -17.74 -20.82
N ARG A 38 4.50 -17.48 -20.00
CA ARG A 38 5.44 -16.37 -20.21
C ARG A 38 6.16 -16.52 -21.55
N GLU A 39 6.69 -17.72 -21.85
CA GLU A 39 7.34 -18.02 -23.12
C GLU A 39 6.38 -17.83 -24.30
N PHE A 40 5.13 -18.30 -24.18
CA PHE A 40 4.10 -18.09 -25.18
C PHE A 40 3.81 -16.61 -25.46
N TYR A 41 3.62 -15.79 -24.41
CA TYR A 41 3.39 -14.36 -24.57
C TYR A 41 4.63 -13.60 -25.05
N CYS A 42 5.83 -14.04 -24.69
CA CYS A 42 7.07 -13.48 -25.27
C CYS A 42 7.15 -13.74 -26.77
N THR A 43 6.58 -14.84 -27.26
CA THR A 43 6.61 -15.21 -28.67
C THR A 43 5.54 -14.48 -29.50
N ILE A 44 4.32 -14.33 -28.96
CA ILE A 44 3.19 -13.71 -29.70
C ILE A 44 2.93 -12.24 -29.32
N GLY A 45 3.65 -11.72 -28.35
CA GLY A 45 3.42 -10.42 -27.71
C GLY A 45 2.33 -10.48 -26.62
N TYR A 46 2.52 -9.67 -25.59
CA TYR A 46 1.48 -9.47 -24.58
C TYR A 46 0.28 -8.73 -25.20
N PRO A 47 -0.94 -9.09 -24.85
CA PRO A 47 -2.10 -8.30 -25.28
C PRO A 47 -1.91 -6.85 -24.79
N LYS A 48 -2.04 -5.89 -25.71
CA LYS A 48 -2.04 -4.48 -25.33
C LYS A 48 -3.34 -4.23 -24.58
N LEU A 49 -3.23 -4.12 -23.26
CA LEU A 49 -4.32 -3.64 -22.43
C LEU A 49 -4.39 -2.12 -22.60
N SER A 50 -5.49 -1.62 -23.15
CA SER A 50 -5.83 -0.20 -23.04
C SER A 50 -6.47 0.00 -21.67
N VAL A 51 -5.78 0.68 -20.77
CA VAL A 51 -6.36 1.11 -19.50
C VAL A 51 -7.06 2.43 -19.75
N GLU A 52 -8.38 2.46 -19.67
CA GLU A 52 -9.14 3.70 -19.61
C GLU A 52 -9.10 4.22 -18.17
N HIS A 53 -8.44 5.35 -17.96
CA HIS A 53 -8.46 6.05 -16.68
C HIS A 53 -9.70 6.90 -16.59
N THR A 54 -10.63 6.54 -15.74
CA THR A 54 -11.79 7.36 -15.39
C THR A 54 -11.51 8.02 -14.03
N GLN A 55 -11.46 9.35 -14.01
CA GLN A 55 -11.34 10.10 -12.75
C GLN A 55 -12.74 10.37 -12.21
N TYR A 56 -12.98 9.97 -10.97
CA TYR A 56 -14.17 10.29 -10.20
C TYR A 56 -13.79 11.24 -9.07
N LEU A 57 -14.66 12.22 -8.79
CA LEU A 57 -14.53 13.00 -7.56
C LEU A 57 -15.00 12.14 -6.38
N ASN A 58 -14.36 12.29 -5.22
CA ASN A 58 -14.71 11.53 -4.03
C ASN A 58 -16.21 11.68 -3.65
N ASN A 59 -16.78 12.88 -3.83
CA ASN A 59 -18.19 13.13 -3.55
C ASN A 59 -19.17 12.44 -4.51
N GLU A 60 -18.71 11.96 -5.66
CA GLU A 60 -19.51 11.17 -6.61
C GLU A 60 -19.46 9.68 -6.28
N PHE A 61 -18.37 9.23 -5.65
CA PHE A 61 -18.08 7.84 -5.38
C PHE A 61 -18.41 7.42 -3.94
N LEU A 62 -18.09 8.27 -2.95
CA LEU A 62 -18.33 7.99 -1.54
C LEU A 62 -19.79 8.20 -1.20
N THR A 63 -20.51 7.10 -1.08
CA THR A 63 -21.89 7.10 -0.57
C THR A 63 -21.91 7.07 0.96
N SER A 64 -23.04 7.49 1.56
CA SER A 64 -23.24 7.35 3.00
C SER A 64 -23.15 5.89 3.45
N ASP A 65 -23.69 4.97 2.68
CA ASP A 65 -23.66 3.54 3.00
C ASP A 65 -22.20 2.99 3.00
N PHE A 66 -21.39 3.41 2.01
CA PHE A 66 -19.97 3.08 1.98
C PHE A 66 -19.25 3.56 3.23
N LEU A 67 -19.48 4.82 3.62
CA LEU A 67 -18.81 5.41 4.79
C LEU A 67 -19.27 4.76 6.09
N ILE A 68 -20.56 4.50 6.25
CA ILE A 68 -21.10 3.83 7.44
C ILE A 68 -20.49 2.44 7.58
N GLU A 69 -20.57 1.62 6.54
CA GLU A 69 -20.03 0.26 6.56
C GLU A 69 -18.51 0.25 6.83
N HIS A 70 -17.77 1.20 6.25
CA HIS A 70 -16.33 1.33 6.48
C HIS A 70 -16.01 1.73 7.92
N ILE A 71 -16.71 2.75 8.45
CA ILE A 71 -16.52 3.27 9.81
C ILE A 71 -16.89 2.21 10.84
N ASP A 72 -18.02 1.54 10.69
CA ASP A 72 -18.46 0.48 11.60
C ASP A 72 -17.38 -0.62 11.69
N ASN A 73 -16.87 -1.09 10.56
CA ASN A 73 -15.76 -2.06 10.57
C ASN A 73 -14.52 -1.51 11.26
N ALA A 74 -14.18 -0.24 11.04
CA ALA A 74 -12.99 0.35 11.68
C ALA A 74 -13.12 0.37 13.22
N PHE A 75 -14.29 0.70 13.75
CA PHE A 75 -14.57 0.64 15.19
C PHE A 75 -14.57 -0.80 15.72
N ASP A 76 -15.19 -1.73 14.99
CA ASP A 76 -15.23 -3.15 15.37
C ASP A 76 -13.81 -3.73 15.52
N VAL A 77 -12.92 -3.46 14.53
CA VAL A 77 -11.55 -3.97 14.58
C VAL A 77 -10.67 -3.21 15.56
N TRP A 78 -10.96 -1.94 15.85
CA TRP A 78 -10.27 -1.18 16.89
C TRP A 78 -10.55 -1.76 18.28
N ASP A 79 -11.79 -2.13 18.57
CA ASP A 79 -12.18 -2.73 19.84
C ASP A 79 -11.68 -4.18 20.00
N ALA A 80 -11.73 -4.96 18.91
CA ALA A 80 -11.48 -6.40 18.95
C ALA A 80 -10.04 -6.81 18.66
N SER A 81 -9.26 -6.01 17.91
CA SER A 81 -7.92 -6.42 17.49
C SER A 81 -6.90 -6.26 18.62
N PRO A 82 -6.10 -7.29 18.91
CA PRO A 82 -5.02 -7.18 19.90
C PRO A 82 -3.92 -6.18 19.48
N PHE A 83 -3.92 -5.76 18.21
CA PHE A 83 -2.93 -4.81 17.66
C PHE A 83 -3.43 -3.36 17.69
N ALA A 84 -4.72 -3.12 17.90
CA ALA A 84 -5.31 -1.80 17.81
C ALA A 84 -6.06 -1.36 19.08
N SER A 85 -6.47 -2.28 19.95
CA SER A 85 -7.35 -1.99 21.09
C SER A 85 -6.79 -1.01 22.13
N ASN A 86 -5.48 -0.81 22.17
CA ASN A 86 -4.85 0.17 23.06
C ASN A 86 -4.57 1.53 22.40
N LEU A 87 -4.79 1.66 21.09
CA LEU A 87 -4.58 2.93 20.40
C LEU A 87 -5.49 4.01 20.96
N SER A 88 -4.96 5.20 21.16
CA SER A 88 -5.76 6.39 21.42
C SER A 88 -6.67 6.69 20.23
N PHE A 89 -7.71 7.50 20.45
CA PHE A 89 -8.62 7.89 19.38
C PHE A 89 -7.91 8.67 18.24
N ASP A 90 -6.88 9.46 18.59
CA ASP A 90 -6.08 10.18 17.59
C ASP A 90 -5.25 9.21 16.74
N GLU A 91 -4.65 8.20 17.33
CA GLU A 91 -3.94 7.13 16.63
C GLU A 91 -4.88 6.28 15.77
N PHE A 92 -6.05 5.92 16.29
CA PHE A 92 -7.10 5.25 15.54
C PHE A 92 -7.49 6.01 14.27
N LYS A 93 -7.69 7.32 14.35
CA LYS A 93 -8.03 8.18 13.21
C LYS A 93 -6.97 8.18 12.12
N GLU A 94 -5.70 8.00 12.48
CA GLU A 94 -4.58 8.02 11.54
C GLU A 94 -4.23 6.62 11.00
N MET A 95 -4.39 5.57 11.79
CA MET A 95 -3.81 4.26 11.51
C MET A 95 -4.81 3.17 11.14
N ILE A 96 -6.09 3.33 11.52
CA ILE A 96 -7.14 2.31 11.29
C ILE A 96 -8.29 2.87 10.45
N LEU A 97 -8.80 4.05 10.82
CA LEU A 97 -9.99 4.66 10.23
C LEU A 97 -9.86 5.05 8.74
N PRO A 98 -8.70 5.48 8.19
CA PRO A 98 -8.67 5.98 6.84
C PRO A 98 -9.07 4.92 5.80
N TYR A 99 -10.04 5.25 4.94
CA TYR A 99 -10.49 4.41 3.83
C TYR A 99 -9.54 4.40 2.62
N SER A 100 -8.67 5.40 2.53
CA SER A 100 -7.62 5.53 1.51
C SER A 100 -6.46 6.33 2.09
N SER A 101 -5.24 6.09 1.60
CA SER A 101 -4.05 6.86 1.96
C SER A 101 -3.57 7.72 0.80
N VAL A 102 -3.57 7.20 -0.41
CA VAL A 102 -2.99 7.87 -1.58
C VAL A 102 -4.07 8.48 -2.46
N GLN A 103 -3.95 9.78 -2.74
CA GLN A 103 -4.87 10.47 -3.63
C GLN A 103 -4.86 9.89 -5.05
N GLY A 104 -6.04 9.84 -5.67
CA GLY A 104 -6.19 9.39 -7.05
C GLY A 104 -6.22 7.89 -7.23
N MET A 105 -6.15 7.11 -6.15
CA MET A 105 -6.33 5.66 -6.20
C MET A 105 -7.82 5.32 -6.11
N GLY A 106 -8.32 4.58 -7.09
CA GLY A 106 -9.69 4.07 -7.09
C GLY A 106 -9.88 2.96 -6.06
N PHE A 107 -11.02 2.96 -5.39
CA PHE A 107 -11.40 1.88 -4.47
C PHE A 107 -12.90 1.65 -4.55
N HIS A 108 -13.29 0.39 -4.48
CA HIS A 108 -14.70 -0.02 -4.55
C HIS A 108 -15.11 -0.83 -3.31
N GLU A 109 -14.15 -1.27 -2.51
CA GLU A 109 -14.39 -2.10 -1.34
C GLU A 109 -14.34 -1.27 -0.06
N THR A 110 -15.33 -1.47 0.82
CA THR A 110 -15.34 -0.97 2.20
C THR A 110 -14.35 -1.74 3.06
N GLY A 111 -13.98 -1.20 4.22
CA GLY A 111 -13.21 -1.93 5.22
C GLY A 111 -13.87 -3.25 5.61
N LYS A 112 -15.20 -3.24 5.79
CA LYS A 112 -15.98 -4.44 6.10
C LYS A 112 -15.83 -5.53 5.03
N ARG A 113 -15.94 -5.16 3.76
CA ARG A 113 -15.81 -6.11 2.66
C ARG A 113 -14.40 -6.67 2.56
N LEU A 114 -13.37 -5.84 2.76
CA LEU A 114 -11.99 -6.31 2.80
C LEU A 114 -11.76 -7.25 4.00
N ASN A 115 -12.31 -6.94 5.17
CA ASN A 115 -12.27 -7.81 6.32
C ASN A 115 -12.90 -9.18 6.03
N ASP A 116 -14.12 -9.21 5.49
CA ASP A 116 -14.83 -10.45 5.16
C ASP A 116 -14.05 -11.36 4.18
N ILE A 117 -13.29 -10.74 3.28
CA ILE A 117 -12.48 -11.46 2.29
C ILE A 117 -11.19 -11.98 2.90
N TYR A 118 -10.46 -11.13 3.63
CA TYR A 118 -9.06 -11.39 3.99
C TYR A 118 -8.86 -11.91 5.40
N SER A 119 -9.71 -11.60 6.38
CA SER A 119 -9.52 -11.98 7.78
C SER A 119 -9.27 -13.48 7.96
N LYS A 120 -10.04 -14.32 7.32
CA LYS A 120 -9.91 -15.78 7.36
C LYS A 120 -8.58 -16.34 6.83
N TYR A 121 -7.82 -15.54 6.07
CA TYR A 121 -6.51 -15.95 5.54
C TYR A 121 -5.36 -15.37 6.35
N ILE A 122 -5.60 -14.27 7.05
CA ILE A 122 -4.57 -13.45 7.68
C ILE A 122 -4.63 -13.60 9.21
N ILE A 123 -5.84 -13.69 9.78
CA ILE A 123 -6.10 -13.80 11.22
C ILE A 123 -6.67 -15.20 11.50
N ASP A 124 -5.84 -16.17 11.79
CA ASP A 124 -6.29 -17.55 12.06
C ASP A 124 -5.96 -18.04 13.47
N ASP A 125 -5.03 -17.41 14.18
CA ASP A 125 -4.61 -17.78 15.54
C ASP A 125 -4.64 -16.56 16.46
N ALA A 126 -5.18 -16.75 17.67
CA ALA A 126 -5.23 -15.70 18.70
C ALA A 126 -3.83 -15.25 19.19
N ASP A 127 -2.81 -16.09 19.00
CA ASP A 127 -1.44 -15.84 19.43
C ASP A 127 -0.52 -15.36 18.28
N SER A 128 -1.07 -15.01 17.12
CA SER A 128 -0.27 -14.51 16.00
C SER A 128 0.38 -13.18 16.33
N THR A 129 1.67 -13.06 16.04
CA THR A 129 2.35 -11.76 16.12
C THR A 129 1.99 -10.89 14.93
N LEU A 130 2.18 -9.58 15.04
CA LEU A 130 2.01 -8.60 13.95
C LEU A 130 2.80 -9.03 12.69
N VAL A 131 4.04 -9.52 12.87
CA VAL A 131 4.88 -10.02 11.77
C VAL A 131 4.29 -11.26 11.12
N ASP A 132 3.66 -12.15 11.91
CA ASP A 132 3.01 -13.35 11.37
C ASP A 132 1.79 -13.00 10.53
N VAL A 133 0.99 -12.04 10.97
CA VAL A 133 -0.16 -11.52 10.20
C VAL A 133 0.31 -10.94 8.85
N ILE A 134 1.35 -10.10 8.86
CA ILE A 134 1.89 -9.52 7.62
C ILE A 134 2.52 -10.61 6.73
N ARG A 135 3.18 -11.61 7.31
CA ARG A 135 3.69 -12.76 6.54
C ARG A 135 2.56 -13.54 5.85
N LYS A 136 1.46 -13.79 6.55
CA LYS A 136 0.29 -14.45 5.98
C LYS A 136 -0.34 -13.59 4.88
N TYR A 137 -0.45 -12.28 5.09
CA TYR A 137 -0.88 -11.33 4.08
C TYR A 137 -0.01 -11.41 2.82
N ASN A 138 1.31 -11.30 2.95
CA ASN A 138 2.24 -11.37 1.82
C ASN A 138 2.11 -12.69 1.05
N ASN A 139 2.03 -13.81 1.76
CA ASN A 139 1.86 -15.13 1.15
C ASN A 139 0.52 -15.25 0.41
N THR A 140 -0.57 -14.76 1.02
CA THR A 140 -1.91 -14.80 0.43
C THR A 140 -1.95 -14.01 -0.88
N LEU A 141 -1.40 -12.80 -0.89
CA LEU A 141 -1.38 -11.98 -2.10
C LEU A 141 -0.47 -12.53 -3.19
N GLN A 142 0.69 -13.05 -2.83
CA GLN A 142 1.56 -13.72 -3.80
C GLN A 142 0.88 -14.94 -4.43
N ASP A 143 0.12 -15.71 -3.65
CA ASP A 143 -0.66 -16.82 -4.17
C ASP A 143 -1.80 -16.31 -5.07
N MET A 144 -2.53 -15.27 -4.68
CA MET A 144 -3.60 -14.66 -5.50
C MET A 144 -3.07 -14.12 -6.82
N ARG A 145 -1.95 -13.40 -6.81
CA ARG A 145 -1.27 -12.93 -8.04
C ARG A 145 -0.97 -14.04 -9.02
N ARG A 146 -0.49 -15.18 -8.52
CA ARG A 146 -0.17 -16.34 -9.36
C ARG A 146 -1.38 -16.90 -10.08
N PHE A 147 -2.58 -16.74 -9.52
CA PHE A 147 -3.80 -17.34 -10.03
C PHE A 147 -4.62 -16.43 -10.91
N GLU A 148 -4.64 -15.14 -10.62
CA GLU A 148 -5.50 -14.19 -11.33
C GLU A 148 -4.93 -13.68 -12.67
N LEU A 149 -3.62 -13.83 -12.89
CA LEU A 149 -2.96 -13.54 -14.18
C LEU A 149 -3.61 -14.23 -15.39
N PHE A 150 -4.52 -15.18 -15.15
CA PHE A 150 -5.06 -16.06 -16.19
C PHE A 150 -6.57 -15.94 -16.42
N LYS A 151 -7.29 -15.08 -15.67
CA LYS A 151 -8.75 -14.92 -15.87
C LYS A 151 -9.07 -13.80 -16.86
N PRO A 152 -9.74 -14.08 -17.99
CA PRO A 152 -10.33 -13.02 -18.80
C PRO A 152 -11.50 -12.40 -18.04
N ARG A 153 -11.55 -11.06 -17.97
CA ARG A 153 -12.55 -10.34 -17.20
C ARG A 153 -13.59 -9.65 -18.05
N LYS A 154 -14.79 -9.59 -17.51
CA LYS A 154 -15.94 -8.92 -18.12
C LYS A 154 -16.38 -7.66 -17.38
N GLU A 155 -15.80 -7.36 -16.22
CA GLU A 155 -16.23 -6.27 -15.33
C GLU A 155 -15.08 -5.32 -14.92
N PRO A 156 -15.37 -4.07 -14.54
CA PRO A 156 -14.35 -3.08 -14.19
C PRO A 156 -13.47 -3.50 -13.02
N ALA A 157 -12.26 -2.97 -13.02
CA ALA A 157 -11.21 -3.32 -12.10
C ALA A 157 -11.52 -2.96 -10.65
N GLY A 158 -11.63 -3.99 -9.79
CA GLY A 158 -11.53 -3.86 -8.34
C GLY A 158 -10.08 -4.08 -7.87
N ILE A 159 -9.87 -4.10 -6.55
CA ILE A 159 -8.57 -4.37 -5.94
C ILE A 159 -7.92 -5.67 -6.48
N TYR A 160 -8.74 -6.69 -6.76
CA TYR A 160 -8.31 -7.93 -7.41
C TYR A 160 -7.76 -7.74 -8.82
N ASP A 161 -8.26 -6.74 -9.53
CA ASP A 161 -7.93 -6.52 -10.94
C ASP A 161 -6.58 -5.87 -11.12
N LEU A 162 -6.22 -5.01 -10.20
CA LEU A 162 -4.91 -4.39 -10.18
C LEU A 162 -3.84 -5.44 -9.85
N TYR A 163 -4.06 -6.26 -8.86
CA TYR A 163 -3.15 -7.34 -8.49
C TYR A 163 -2.96 -8.40 -9.59
N SER A 164 -3.97 -8.65 -10.42
CA SER A 164 -3.89 -9.70 -11.44
C SER A 164 -3.19 -9.29 -12.73
N ASN A 165 -3.15 -7.99 -13.04
CA ASN A 165 -2.60 -7.51 -14.30
C ASN A 165 -1.07 -7.30 -14.27
N GLY A 166 -0.41 -7.48 -13.12
CA GLY A 166 1.04 -7.35 -13.00
C GLY A 166 1.58 -5.92 -13.22
N LEU A 167 0.71 -4.92 -13.17
CA LEU A 167 1.02 -3.51 -13.40
C LEU A 167 1.03 -2.73 -12.08
N HIS A 168 1.69 -3.30 -11.05
CA HIS A 168 1.74 -2.62 -9.76
C HIS A 168 3.00 -1.83 -9.62
N ASP A 169 2.83 -0.54 -9.39
CA ASP A 169 3.90 0.24 -8.82
C ASP A 169 3.83 0.20 -7.28
N CYS A 170 4.87 0.72 -6.64
CA CYS A 170 4.96 0.75 -5.18
C CYS A 170 3.82 1.54 -4.53
N VAL A 171 3.22 2.50 -5.25
CA VAL A 171 2.10 3.32 -4.77
C VAL A 171 0.87 2.46 -4.57
N GLU A 172 0.51 1.67 -5.59
CA GLU A 172 -0.65 0.79 -5.56
C GLU A 172 -0.49 -0.29 -4.50
N ILE A 173 0.69 -0.90 -4.44
CA ILE A 173 1.02 -1.94 -3.45
C ILE A 173 0.89 -1.40 -2.01
N ALA A 174 1.40 -0.20 -1.75
CA ALA A 174 1.32 0.41 -0.43
C ALA A 174 -0.12 0.82 -0.07
N GLU A 175 -0.86 1.41 -1.02
CA GLU A 175 -2.27 1.77 -0.81
C GLU A 175 -3.11 0.55 -0.47
N TYR A 176 -3.06 -0.51 -1.29
CA TYR A 176 -3.86 -1.70 -1.05
C TYR A 176 -3.43 -2.46 0.19
N GLY A 177 -2.13 -2.56 0.41
CA GLY A 177 -1.59 -3.18 1.60
C GLY A 177 -2.09 -2.51 2.87
N SER A 178 -2.04 -1.19 2.94
CA SER A 178 -2.52 -0.44 4.09
C SER A 178 -4.02 -0.62 4.33
N ARG A 179 -4.85 -0.60 3.27
CA ARG A 179 -6.30 -0.77 3.38
C ARG A 179 -6.69 -2.16 3.88
N ILE A 180 -6.10 -3.21 3.31
CA ILE A 180 -6.39 -4.59 3.72
C ILE A 180 -5.96 -4.82 5.17
N LEU A 181 -4.76 -4.38 5.54
CA LEU A 181 -4.24 -4.59 6.89
C LEU A 181 -5.03 -3.78 7.93
N ARG A 182 -5.42 -2.55 7.63
CA ARG A 182 -6.32 -1.75 8.49
C ARG A 182 -7.67 -2.41 8.68
N SER A 183 -8.23 -3.00 7.61
CA SER A 183 -9.53 -3.65 7.66
C SER A 183 -9.59 -4.83 8.61
N VAL A 184 -8.45 -5.42 8.94
CA VAL A 184 -8.31 -6.51 9.93
C VAL A 184 -7.68 -6.05 11.25
N GLY A 185 -7.56 -4.74 11.46
CA GLY A 185 -7.16 -4.12 12.72
C GLY A 185 -5.66 -4.02 12.95
N LEU A 186 -4.83 -3.97 11.90
CA LEU A 186 -3.42 -3.62 12.04
C LEU A 186 -3.22 -2.10 11.84
N PRO A 187 -2.51 -1.41 12.76
CA PRO A 187 -2.24 0.02 12.65
C PRO A 187 -1.14 0.29 11.62
N VAL A 188 -1.54 0.59 10.40
CA VAL A 188 -0.64 0.76 9.24
C VAL A 188 -0.80 2.14 8.63
N VAL A 189 0.31 2.76 8.29
CA VAL A 189 0.38 4.02 7.54
C VAL A 189 1.18 3.83 6.26
N VAL A 190 0.96 4.72 5.28
CA VAL A 190 1.75 4.78 4.05
C VAL A 190 2.77 5.89 4.20
N GLU A 191 4.01 5.58 3.85
CA GLU A 191 5.12 6.52 3.81
C GLU A 191 5.78 6.49 2.42
N PHE A 192 6.42 7.59 2.06
CA PHE A 192 7.10 7.68 0.78
C PHE A 192 8.34 8.56 0.85
N ASN A 193 9.33 8.28 0.01
CA ASN A 193 10.40 9.20 -0.29
C ASN A 193 10.04 10.05 -1.52
N ALA A 194 10.42 11.33 -1.48
CA ALA A 194 10.22 12.24 -2.61
C ALA A 194 11.14 11.90 -3.79
N CYS A 195 12.37 11.48 -3.48
CA CYS A 195 13.36 10.99 -4.44
C CYS A 195 14.42 10.17 -3.72
N TYR A 196 15.13 9.36 -4.48
CA TYR A 196 16.34 8.68 -4.02
C TYR A 196 17.55 9.63 -4.08
N LEU A 197 18.59 9.33 -3.29
CA LEU A 197 19.85 10.10 -3.28
C LEU A 197 20.62 9.99 -4.60
N ASP A 198 20.58 8.84 -5.23
CA ASP A 198 21.44 8.44 -6.33
C ASP A 198 20.68 7.89 -7.55
N LEU A 199 19.36 7.90 -7.50
CA LEU A 199 18.49 7.42 -8.57
C LEU A 199 17.32 8.36 -8.83
N ILE A 200 16.86 8.38 -10.06
CA ILE A 200 15.61 9.04 -10.43
C ILE A 200 14.46 8.14 -9.99
N GLY A 201 13.56 8.66 -9.16
CA GLY A 201 12.38 7.93 -8.73
C GLY A 201 11.97 8.26 -7.31
N ARG A 202 10.82 7.73 -6.95
CA ARG A 202 10.22 7.79 -5.61
C ARG A 202 9.80 6.39 -5.19
N HIS A 203 9.64 6.15 -3.91
CA HIS A 203 9.19 4.87 -3.39
C HIS A 203 8.10 5.06 -2.34
N TYR A 204 7.09 4.21 -2.40
CA TYR A 204 6.03 4.12 -1.41
C TYR A 204 6.11 2.77 -0.71
N HIS A 205 5.89 2.77 0.59
CA HIS A 205 5.91 1.58 1.43
C HIS A 205 4.93 1.73 2.60
N CYS A 206 4.74 0.68 3.35
CA CYS A 206 3.97 0.71 4.58
C CYS A 206 4.88 0.77 5.81
N ASN A 207 4.35 1.38 6.87
CA ASN A 207 4.92 1.33 8.19
C ASN A 207 3.84 0.88 9.17
N VAL A 208 4.15 -0.11 10.00
CA VAL A 208 3.23 -0.64 10.99
C VAL A 208 3.67 -0.25 12.39
N TYR A 209 2.72 0.16 13.20
CA TYR A 209 2.96 0.52 14.59
C TYR A 209 2.69 -0.66 15.52
N ASN A 210 3.60 -0.93 16.42
CA ASN A 210 3.42 -1.89 17.49
C ASN A 210 3.27 -1.15 18.82
N ASP A 211 2.03 -0.98 19.26
CA ASP A 211 1.69 -0.28 20.50
C ASP A 211 2.36 -0.88 21.74
N SER A 212 2.46 -2.21 21.82
CA SER A 212 3.08 -2.89 22.96
C SER A 212 4.55 -2.52 23.19
N THR A 213 5.25 -2.12 22.15
CA THR A 213 6.69 -1.80 22.18
C THR A 213 7.01 -0.35 21.83
N ASP A 214 6.00 0.44 21.45
CA ASP A 214 6.13 1.80 20.91
C ASP A 214 7.11 1.87 19.74
N VAL A 215 7.06 0.88 18.84
CA VAL A 215 7.99 0.75 17.72
C VAL A 215 7.27 0.77 16.37
N TRP A 216 7.78 1.59 15.48
CA TRP A 216 7.42 1.60 14.06
C TRP A 216 8.33 0.65 13.29
N SER A 217 7.77 -0.14 12.39
CA SER A 217 8.51 -1.07 11.55
C SER A 217 8.08 -0.99 10.10
N THR A 218 9.02 -0.63 9.24
CA THR A 218 8.81 -0.50 7.80
C THR A 218 8.79 -1.84 7.10
N PHE A 219 7.96 -1.94 6.06
CA PHE A 219 7.92 -3.09 5.17
C PHE A 219 7.33 -2.70 3.81
N ASN A 220 7.70 -3.45 2.79
CA ASN A 220 7.02 -3.39 1.50
C ASN A 220 5.97 -4.50 1.46
N PRO A 221 4.67 -4.19 1.39
CA PRO A 221 3.66 -5.21 1.23
C PRO A 221 4.01 -6.16 0.09
N GLU A 222 3.75 -7.46 0.28
CA GLU A 222 4.05 -8.57 -0.63
C GLU A 222 5.53 -9.00 -0.73
N THR A 223 6.49 -8.15 -0.40
CA THR A 223 7.92 -8.44 -0.68
C THR A 223 8.80 -8.52 0.56
N SER A 224 8.51 -7.77 1.63
CA SER A 224 9.30 -7.80 2.85
C SER A 224 8.44 -7.87 4.11
N LEU A 225 9.06 -8.20 5.24
CA LEU A 225 8.44 -8.21 6.56
C LEU A 225 8.87 -6.98 7.36
N PRO A 226 8.08 -6.58 8.39
CA PRO A 226 8.47 -5.52 9.29
C PRO A 226 9.85 -5.75 9.89
N GLY A 227 10.75 -4.80 9.70
CA GLY A 227 12.12 -4.84 10.21
C GLY A 227 13.14 -5.56 9.33
N ASP A 228 12.76 -6.13 8.18
CA ASP A 228 13.73 -6.78 7.28
C ASP A 228 14.76 -5.79 6.69
N GLY A 229 14.47 -4.51 6.76
CA GLY A 229 15.24 -3.48 6.07
C GLY A 229 14.99 -3.48 4.56
N ASP A 230 15.14 -2.34 3.94
CA ASP A 230 15.05 -2.20 2.49
C ASP A 230 16.18 -1.30 2.01
N TRP A 231 16.80 -1.68 0.90
CA TRP A 231 17.76 -0.84 0.21
C TRP A 231 17.22 0.58 -0.06
N ALA A 232 15.94 0.67 -0.40
CA ALA A 232 15.26 1.95 -0.66
C ALA A 232 15.34 2.92 0.52
N PHE A 233 15.35 2.44 1.76
CA PHE A 233 15.43 3.29 2.95
C PHE A 233 16.82 3.85 3.19
N ALA A 234 17.86 3.10 2.82
CA ALA A 234 19.25 3.53 2.95
C ALA A 234 19.64 4.63 1.94
N HIS A 235 18.88 4.76 0.86
CA HIS A 235 19.13 5.71 -0.24
C HIS A 235 18.10 6.85 -0.31
N THR A 236 17.40 7.15 0.79
CA THR A 236 16.39 8.22 0.82
C THR A 236 17.00 9.58 1.17
N MET A 237 16.46 10.64 0.58
CA MET A 237 16.75 12.02 1.00
C MET A 237 15.80 12.46 2.12
N ASN A 238 14.52 12.47 1.82
CA ASN A 238 13.46 12.87 2.73
C ASN A 238 12.37 11.80 2.73
N MET A 239 11.84 11.51 3.91
CA MET A 239 10.77 10.55 4.09
C MET A 239 9.53 11.25 4.65
N TYR A 240 8.40 11.03 4.01
CA TYR A 240 7.12 11.61 4.39
C TYR A 240 6.10 10.53 4.71
N ARG A 241 5.33 10.75 5.76
CA ARG A 241 4.15 9.95 6.11
C ARG A 241 2.92 10.64 5.57
N ILE A 242 2.05 9.90 4.92
CA ILE A 242 0.72 10.37 4.55
C ILE A 242 -0.15 10.33 5.81
N THR A 243 -0.73 11.47 6.17
CA THR A 243 -1.61 11.62 7.32
C THR A 243 -3.04 11.86 6.87
N TYR A 244 -3.99 11.56 7.73
CA TYR A 244 -5.39 11.89 7.48
C TYR A 244 -5.68 13.33 7.90
N GLU A 245 -5.06 13.77 8.99
CA GLU A 245 -5.20 15.14 9.48
C GLU A 245 -4.19 16.08 8.79
N PRO A 246 -4.62 17.27 8.34
CA PRO A 246 -3.74 18.26 7.74
C PRO A 246 -2.65 18.74 8.70
N GLN A 247 -1.40 18.80 8.21
CA GLN A 247 -0.20 19.20 8.96
C GLN A 247 0.12 20.67 8.69
N LYS A 248 -0.12 21.54 9.66
CA LYS A 248 0.03 23.01 9.53
C LYS A 248 1.46 23.49 9.25
N ASN A 249 2.46 22.66 9.48
CA ASN A 249 3.87 22.96 9.20
C ASN A 249 4.33 22.51 7.81
N THR A 250 3.42 22.14 6.94
CA THR A 250 3.74 21.78 5.54
C THR A 250 3.92 23.00 4.65
N PRO A 251 4.65 22.90 3.55
CA PRO A 251 4.76 23.96 2.55
C PRO A 251 3.40 24.45 2.05
N PHE A 252 2.38 23.58 2.02
CA PHE A 252 1.03 23.97 1.65
C PHE A 252 0.48 25.13 2.49
N PHE A 253 0.68 25.10 3.82
CA PHE A 253 0.19 26.15 4.72
C PHE A 253 1.18 27.32 4.91
N LEU A 254 2.48 27.06 4.72
CA LEU A 254 3.53 28.03 4.98
C LEU A 254 3.80 28.96 3.78
N ARG A 255 3.41 28.57 2.57
CA ARG A 255 3.61 29.35 1.35
C ARG A 255 2.84 30.66 1.38
N ASN A 256 3.34 31.63 0.63
CA ASN A 256 2.59 32.82 0.29
C ASN A 256 1.51 32.53 -0.77
N GLU A 257 0.51 33.40 -0.95
CA GLU A 257 -0.67 33.15 -1.80
C GLU A 257 -0.31 32.77 -3.26
N ASN A 258 0.70 33.43 -3.82
CA ASN A 258 1.13 33.21 -5.21
C ASN A 258 2.39 32.34 -5.33
N GLU A 259 2.86 31.74 -4.24
CA GLU A 259 4.08 30.98 -4.23
C GLU A 259 3.84 29.57 -4.77
N VAL A 260 4.62 29.19 -5.79
CA VAL A 260 4.58 27.87 -6.40
C VAL A 260 5.42 26.91 -5.58
N ILE A 261 4.81 25.82 -5.15
CA ILE A 261 5.48 24.72 -4.43
C ILE A 261 5.55 23.46 -5.30
N PRO A 262 6.58 22.62 -5.13
CA PRO A 262 6.64 21.33 -5.82
C PRO A 262 5.39 20.52 -5.54
N SER A 263 4.82 19.88 -6.56
CA SER A 263 3.55 19.13 -6.45
C SER A 263 3.56 18.07 -5.34
N ILE A 264 4.70 17.40 -5.14
CA ILE A 264 4.86 16.39 -4.10
C ILE A 264 4.78 16.97 -2.67
N LEU A 265 5.07 18.26 -2.50
CA LEU A 265 4.98 18.98 -1.22
C LEU A 265 3.69 19.81 -1.13
N GLY A 266 2.85 19.74 -2.14
CA GLY A 266 1.58 20.47 -2.23
C GLY A 266 0.43 19.86 -1.45
N ASP A 267 0.60 18.64 -0.91
CA ASP A 267 -0.40 17.99 -0.10
C ASP A 267 -0.34 18.51 1.35
N PRO A 268 -1.45 18.99 1.93
CA PRO A 268 -1.50 19.37 3.34
C PRO A 268 -1.40 18.19 4.31
N CYS A 269 -1.66 16.98 3.84
CA CYS A 269 -1.74 15.76 4.66
C CYS A 269 -0.45 14.93 4.57
N ILE A 270 0.72 15.58 4.67
CA ILE A 270 2.02 14.93 4.76
C ILE A 270 2.78 15.38 5.99
N LYS A 271 3.48 14.47 6.65
CA LYS A 271 4.34 14.72 7.80
C LYS A 271 5.76 14.27 7.49
N ASP A 272 6.74 15.15 7.68
CA ASP A 272 8.16 14.79 7.58
C ASP A 272 8.53 13.82 8.71
N VAL A 273 8.94 12.63 8.35
CA VAL A 273 9.39 11.55 9.24
C VAL A 273 10.82 11.11 8.95
N THR A 274 11.58 11.93 8.25
CA THR A 274 12.96 11.64 7.84
C THR A 274 13.84 11.20 9.01
N ARG A 275 13.64 11.79 10.19
CA ARG A 275 14.38 11.44 11.41
C ARG A 275 14.20 10.02 11.89
N ASN A 276 13.12 9.35 11.45
CA ASN A 276 12.89 7.94 11.80
C ASN A 276 13.77 6.99 10.97
N TYR A 277 14.38 7.49 9.90
CA TYR A 277 15.13 6.70 8.93
C TYR A 277 16.61 6.99 8.91
N VAL A 278 16.97 8.25 9.03
CA VAL A 278 18.36 8.72 8.92
C VAL A 278 18.67 9.77 9.97
N GLU A 279 19.93 9.87 10.34
CA GLU A 279 20.40 10.97 11.17
C GLU A 279 20.22 12.30 10.44
N THR A 280 19.67 13.27 11.14
CA THR A 280 19.40 14.61 10.59
C THR A 280 20.10 15.68 11.42
N ALA A 281 20.50 16.76 10.76
CA ALA A 281 21.04 17.95 11.40
C ALA A 281 20.20 19.18 11.06
N THR A 282 20.19 20.15 11.98
CA THR A 282 19.54 21.43 11.70
C THR A 282 20.55 22.33 10.99
N LEU A 283 20.18 22.81 9.81
CA LEU A 283 20.95 23.79 9.07
C LEU A 283 20.24 25.15 9.14
N THR A 284 20.96 26.18 9.62
CA THR A 284 20.45 27.56 9.61
C THR A 284 21.19 28.33 8.54
N ILE A 285 20.45 28.82 7.56
CA ILE A 285 21.00 29.61 6.45
C ILE A 285 20.45 31.04 6.59
N PRO A 286 21.32 32.07 6.78
CA PRO A 286 20.87 33.45 6.78
C PRO A 286 20.44 33.83 5.35
N PHE A 287 19.19 34.22 5.19
CA PHE A 287 18.67 34.68 3.91
C PHE A 287 18.68 36.19 3.88
N THR A 288 19.43 36.76 2.94
CA THR A 288 19.69 38.20 2.87
C THR A 288 19.01 38.89 1.69
N GLN A 289 18.28 38.13 0.88
CA GLN A 289 17.56 38.68 -0.27
C GLN A 289 16.11 38.99 0.11
N ASP A 290 15.63 40.18 -0.28
CA ASP A 290 14.22 40.47 -0.20
C ASP A 290 13.46 39.63 -1.22
N THR A 291 12.44 38.89 -0.73
CA THR A 291 11.57 38.05 -1.54
C THR A 291 10.16 38.10 -1.00
N GLU A 292 9.19 37.96 -1.89
CA GLU A 292 7.79 37.80 -1.53
C GLU A 292 7.45 36.35 -1.15
N ASN A 293 8.39 35.42 -1.35
CA ASN A 293 8.20 34.01 -1.01
C ASN A 293 8.49 33.75 0.45
N ASN A 294 7.71 32.88 1.05
CA ASN A 294 7.88 32.38 2.43
C ASN A 294 8.76 31.13 2.51
N LEU A 295 8.98 30.44 1.38
CA LEU A 295 9.68 29.17 1.32
C LEU A 295 10.97 29.30 0.51
N ALA A 296 12.01 28.64 0.97
CA ALA A 296 13.24 28.41 0.25
C ALA A 296 13.56 26.90 0.23
N TYR A 297 14.09 26.43 -0.89
CA TYR A 297 14.41 25.02 -1.08
C TYR A 297 15.92 24.84 -1.17
N LEU A 298 16.46 23.97 -0.34
CA LEU A 298 17.82 23.49 -0.53
C LEU A 298 17.78 22.33 -1.54
N ALA A 299 18.48 22.47 -2.65
CA ALA A 299 18.56 21.47 -3.69
C ALA A 299 19.99 20.97 -3.86
N THR A 300 20.13 19.67 -4.09
CA THR A 300 21.37 19.05 -4.57
C THR A 300 21.20 18.65 -6.03
N PHE A 301 22.25 18.76 -6.80
CA PHE A 301 22.24 18.36 -8.21
C PHE A 301 23.12 17.10 -8.33
N ASN A 302 22.61 16.10 -9.01
CA ASN A 302 23.37 14.91 -9.42
C ASN A 302 24.01 15.13 -10.77
#